data_6a8f45320615f068b705a7cb04079ce8
#
_entry.id   6a8f45320615f068b705a7cb04079ce8
#
_cell.length_a   1.000
_cell.length_b   1.000
_cell.length_c   1.000
_cell.angle_alpha   90.00
_cell.angle_beta   90.00
_cell.angle_gamma   90.00
#
_symmetry.space_group_name_H-M   'P 1'
#
loop_
_entity.id
_entity.type
_entity.pdbx_description
1 polymer ?
#
loop_
_entity_poly.entity_id
_entity_poly.type
_entity_poly.pdbx_seq_one_letter_code
_entity_poly.pdbx_strand_id
1 'polypeptide(L)' 'DDEFYQRDLLDFQVYNLERHNLGFVTSFNDFGGGLLVEVEKNKKRFYLPIGKPFLKDINYKDKEVILNIDPGFIES' A
#
# COMPACT_ATOMS: atom_id res chain seq x y z
N ASP A 1 12.36 10.86 7.35
CA ASP A 1 11.71 10.05 8.37
C ASP A 1 10.71 9.11 7.73
N ASP A 2 10.78 7.84 8.09
CA ASP A 2 9.96 6.81 7.46
C ASP A 2 8.61 6.62 8.15
N GLU A 3 8.34 7.42 9.16
CA GLU A 3 7.12 7.25 9.91
C GLU A 3 5.94 7.96 9.26
N PHE A 4 4.80 7.35 9.39
CA PHE A 4 3.55 7.93 8.89
C PHE A 4 2.42 7.51 9.84
N TYR A 5 1.35 8.28 9.82
CA TYR A 5 0.15 7.91 10.56
C TYR A 5 -0.74 7.10 9.63
N GLN A 6 -1.14 5.91 10.10
CA GLN A 6 -1.94 5.01 9.28
C GLN A 6 -3.20 5.68 8.75
N ARG A 7 -3.89 6.42 9.63
CA ARG A 7 -5.14 7.07 9.23
C ARG A 7 -4.96 8.13 8.15
N ASP A 8 -3.74 8.69 8.04
CA ASP A 8 -3.48 9.71 7.02
C ASP A 8 -3.40 9.11 5.63
N LEU A 9 -3.20 7.80 5.54
CA LEU A 9 -3.08 7.12 4.27
C LEU A 9 -4.37 6.45 3.81
N LEU A 10 -5.43 6.52 4.63
CA LEU A 10 -6.71 5.94 4.22
C LEU A 10 -7.20 6.61 2.93
N ASP A 11 -7.68 5.79 2.01
CA ASP A 11 -8.19 6.22 0.70
C ASP A 11 -7.10 6.66 -0.28
N PHE A 12 -5.83 6.59 0.12
CA PHE A 12 -4.75 6.86 -0.83
C PHE A 12 -4.71 5.77 -1.90
N GLN A 13 -4.40 6.18 -3.13
CA GLN A 13 -4.18 5.23 -4.21
C GLN A 13 -2.81 4.58 -4.04
N VAL A 14 -2.71 3.32 -4.36
CA VAL A 14 -1.46 2.56 -4.21
C VAL A 14 -0.96 2.16 -5.59
N TYR A 15 0.33 2.39 -5.83
CA TYR A 15 0.97 2.06 -7.11
C TYR A 15 2.24 1.27 -6.86
N ASN A 16 2.63 0.44 -7.82
CA ASN A 16 3.95 -0.17 -7.78
C ASN A 16 4.97 0.76 -8.45
N LEU A 17 6.22 0.30 -8.58
CA LEU A 17 7.26 1.13 -9.17
C LEU A 17 7.01 1.47 -10.63
N GLU A 18 6.23 0.67 -11.31
CA GLU A 18 5.90 0.88 -12.70
C GLU A 18 4.62 1.68 -12.89
N ARG A 19 4.10 2.23 -11.79
CA ARG A 19 2.91 3.06 -11.78
C ARG A 19 1.63 2.30 -12.13
N HIS A 20 1.63 0.99 -11.93
CA HIS A 20 0.40 0.22 -12.03
C HIS A 20 -0.40 0.42 -10.75
N ASN A 21 -1.68 0.73 -10.88
CA ASN A 21 -2.55 0.95 -9.73
C ASN A 21 -2.87 -0.39 -9.06
N LEU A 22 -2.61 -0.45 -7.76
CA LEU A 22 -2.85 -1.66 -6.96
C LEU A 22 -4.13 -1.57 -6.14
N GLY A 23 -4.85 -0.46 -6.22
CA GLY A 23 -6.06 -0.25 -5.47
C GLY A 23 -5.92 0.96 -4.56
N PHE A 24 -6.78 1.04 -3.55
CA PHE A 24 -6.71 2.14 -2.59
C PHE A 24 -6.72 1.59 -1.17
N VAL A 25 -6.15 2.35 -0.25
CA VAL A 25 -5.98 1.93 1.14
C VAL A 25 -7.32 1.93 1.87
N THR A 26 -7.67 0.81 2.48
CA THR A 26 -8.89 0.70 3.27
C THR A 26 -8.59 0.55 4.76
N SER A 27 -7.50 -0.12 5.12
CA SER A 27 -7.14 -0.25 6.52
C SER A 27 -5.70 -0.76 6.63
N PHE A 28 -5.27 -0.99 7.85
CA PHE A 28 -3.95 -1.54 8.16
C PHE A 28 -4.11 -2.67 9.16
N ASN A 29 -3.21 -3.63 9.08
CA ASN A 29 -3.17 -4.72 10.04
C ASN A 29 -1.74 -5.12 10.35
N ASP A 30 -1.49 -5.45 11.61
CA ASP A 30 -0.21 -5.97 12.04
C ASP A 30 -0.45 -7.39 12.54
N PHE A 31 -0.01 -8.37 11.74
CA PHE A 31 -0.22 -9.77 12.07
C PHE A 31 0.98 -10.38 12.81
N GLY A 32 1.83 -9.52 13.38
CA GLY A 32 2.97 -9.99 14.13
C GLY A 32 4.24 -10.14 13.32
N GLY A 33 4.13 -10.16 12.02
CA GLY A 33 5.27 -10.25 11.11
C GLY A 33 5.58 -8.95 10.40
N GLY A 34 4.96 -7.86 10.82
CA GLY A 34 5.13 -6.55 10.20
C GLY A 34 3.79 -5.96 9.79
N LEU A 35 3.84 -4.70 9.43
CA LEU A 35 2.63 -3.97 9.08
C LEU A 35 2.20 -4.28 7.64
N LEU A 36 0.93 -4.62 7.49
CA LEU A 36 0.32 -4.84 6.19
C LEU A 36 -0.73 -3.77 5.94
N VAL A 37 -0.84 -3.34 4.69
CA VAL A 37 -1.89 -2.42 4.28
C VAL A 37 -2.95 -3.22 3.52
N GLU A 38 -4.21 -2.99 3.89
CA GLU A 38 -5.31 -3.58 3.15
C GLU A 38 -5.70 -2.63 2.03
N VAL A 39 -5.74 -3.15 0.81
CA VAL A 39 -6.14 -2.36 -0.36
C VAL A 39 -7.32 -3.03 -1.02
N GLU A 40 -8.15 -2.21 -1.65
CA GLU A 40 -9.30 -2.70 -2.39
C GLU A 40 -9.17 -2.30 -3.84
N LYS A 41 -9.44 -3.26 -4.73
CA LYS A 41 -9.47 -3.02 -6.16
C LYS A 41 -10.49 -3.94 -6.79
N ASN A 42 -11.40 -3.38 -7.59
CA ASN A 42 -12.44 -4.14 -8.28
C ASN A 42 -13.28 -4.95 -7.30
N LYS A 43 -13.61 -4.35 -6.16
CA LYS A 43 -14.43 -4.95 -5.11
C LYS A 43 -13.77 -6.14 -4.41
N LYS A 44 -12.47 -6.31 -4.62
CA LYS A 44 -11.69 -7.34 -3.92
C LYS A 44 -10.71 -6.66 -2.99
N ARG A 45 -10.44 -7.29 -1.86
CA ARG A 45 -9.50 -6.78 -0.86
C ARG A 45 -8.37 -7.75 -0.69
N PHE A 46 -7.19 -7.21 -0.48
CA PHE A 46 -6.00 -8.02 -0.23
C PHE A 46 -5.01 -7.21 0.59
N TYR A 47 -4.02 -7.90 1.15
CA TYR A 47 -3.03 -7.27 2.00
C TYR A 47 -1.69 -7.20 1.30
N LEU A 48 -1.01 -6.07 1.46
CA LEU A 48 0.31 -5.87 0.89
C LEU A 48 1.25 -5.41 1.99
N PRO A 49 2.53 -5.83 1.94
CA PRO A 49 3.50 -5.32 2.91
C PRO A 49 3.78 -3.85 2.64
N ILE A 50 3.83 -3.06 3.71
CA ILE A 50 4.09 -1.62 3.57
C ILE A 50 5.31 -1.19 4.36
N GLY A 51 5.89 -2.08 5.17
CA GLY A 51 7.12 -1.78 5.87
C GLY A 51 8.31 -1.81 4.94
N LYS A 52 9.49 -1.54 5.51
CA LYS A 52 10.72 -1.65 4.74
C LYS A 52 11.00 -3.10 4.40
N PRO A 53 11.53 -3.38 3.23
CA PRO A 53 11.97 -2.45 2.17
C PRO A 53 10.89 -2.12 1.14
N PHE A 54 9.64 -2.44 1.42
CA PHE A 54 8.57 -2.34 0.41
C PHE A 54 8.08 -0.93 0.17
N LEU A 55 8.00 -0.11 1.22
CA LEU A 55 7.53 1.27 1.06
C LEU A 55 8.60 2.10 0.35
N LYS A 56 8.25 2.63 -0.81
CA LYS A 56 9.18 3.43 -1.59
C LYS A 56 8.95 4.91 -1.39
N ASP A 57 7.70 5.35 -1.40
CA ASP A 57 7.39 6.77 -1.30
C ASP A 57 5.95 6.97 -0.91
N ILE A 58 5.66 8.11 -0.28
CA ILE A 58 4.31 8.55 0.03
C ILE A 58 4.18 9.97 -0.47
N ASN A 59 3.20 10.19 -1.35
CA ASN A 59 2.92 11.53 -1.87
C ASN A 59 1.62 12.02 -1.25
N TYR A 60 1.73 12.84 -0.22
CA TYR A 60 0.56 13.35 0.50
C TYR A 60 -0.24 14.34 -0.34
N LYS A 61 0.42 15.05 -1.21
CA LYS A 61 -0.25 16.04 -2.05
C LYS A 61 -1.20 15.38 -3.03
N ASP A 62 -0.75 14.30 -3.67
CA ASP A 62 -1.54 13.59 -4.65
C ASP A 62 -2.24 12.37 -4.07
N LYS A 63 -2.03 12.11 -2.78
CA LYS A 63 -2.63 10.98 -2.06
C LYS A 63 -2.29 9.66 -2.72
N GLU A 64 -0.99 9.43 -2.86
CA GLU A 64 -0.46 8.21 -3.49
C GLU A 64 0.57 7.55 -2.60
N VAL A 65 0.58 6.22 -2.62
CA VAL A 65 1.60 5.41 -1.97
C VAL A 65 2.27 4.57 -3.02
N ILE A 66 3.60 4.58 -3.05
CA ILE A 66 4.38 3.80 -4.01
C ILE A 66 5.04 2.65 -3.28
N LEU A 67 4.77 1.44 -3.71
CA LEU A 67 5.32 0.22 -3.11
C LEU A 67 6.20 -0.51 -4.10
N ASN A 68 7.31 -1.04 -3.60
CA ASN A 68 8.22 -1.87 -4.40
C ASN A 68 7.70 -3.31 -4.36
N ILE A 69 6.68 -3.59 -5.13
CA ILE A 69 6.01 -4.89 -5.17
C ILE A 69 5.79 -5.31 -6.62
N ASP A 70 6.08 -6.58 -6.90
CA ASP A 70 5.82 -7.15 -8.21
C ASP A 70 4.31 -7.21 -8.44
N PRO A 71 3.81 -6.76 -9.60
CA PRO A 71 2.37 -6.85 -9.90
C PRO A 71 1.83 -8.27 -9.79
N GLY A 72 2.64 -9.28 -10.08
CA GLY A 72 2.23 -10.67 -9.94
C GLY A 72 1.94 -11.08 -8.51
N PHE A 73 2.39 -10.29 -7.55
CA PHE A 73 2.12 -10.54 -6.14
C PHE A 73 0.61 -10.55 -5.86
N ILE A 74 -0.13 -9.73 -6.62
CA ILE A 74 -1.56 -9.57 -6.42
C ILE A 74 -2.37 -10.55 -7.25
N GLU A 75 -1.87 -10.93 -8.41
CA GLU A 75 -2.61 -11.72 -9.36
C GLU A 75 -2.51 -13.22 -9.12
N SER A 76 -1.70 -13.63 -8.17
CA SER A 76 -1.51 -15.05 -7.87
C SER A 76 -2.72 -15.66 -7.16
#